data_fdc1edded42eba4fb4972ea51574f9d9
#
_entry.id   fdc1edded42eba4fb4972ea51574f9d9
#
_cell.length_a   1.000
_cell.length_b   1.000
_cell.length_c   1.000
_cell.angle_alpha   90.00
_cell.angle_beta   90.00
_cell.angle_gamma   90.00
#
_symmetry.space_group_name_H-M   'P 1'
#
loop_
_entity.id
_entity.type
_entity.pdbx_description
1 polymer ?
#
loop_
_entity_poly.entity_id
_entity_poly.type
_entity_poly.pdbx_seq_one_letter_code
_entity_poly.pdbx_strand_id
1 'polypeptide(L)'
;MFKQQIKELWRLCFNDSEAFTELYFTHRYNNEVNICIQSGEMVISAMQTLPYPMTFCNNTIPTAYVSGACTHPDYQGRGVMRELLSQAFGRMQSQGVLLSTLIPATDHLFDYYKKSGYAAVFDYMVETLLPEDLSYGKKDLKIT
;
A
#
# COMPACT_ATOMS: atom_id res chain seq x y z
N MET A 1 3.02 5.18 -19.12
CA MET A 1 3.91 4.01 -19.26
C MET A 1 3.99 3.20 -17.96
N PHE A 2 4.44 3.75 -16.85
CA PHE A 2 4.58 3.00 -15.58
C PHE A 2 3.27 2.42 -15.02
N LYS A 3 2.16 3.18 -15.06
CA LYS A 3 0.88 2.72 -14.52
C LYS A 3 0.45 1.36 -15.09
N GLN A 4 0.59 1.16 -16.40
CA GLN A 4 0.22 -0.12 -17.03
C GLN A 4 1.13 -1.26 -16.58
N GLN A 5 2.45 -1.06 -16.55
CA GLN A 5 3.39 -2.07 -16.06
C GLN A 5 3.16 -2.43 -14.60
N ILE A 6 2.85 -1.43 -13.74
CA ILE A 6 2.55 -1.66 -12.32
C ILE A 6 1.24 -2.42 -12.15
N LYS A 7 0.23 -2.14 -12.99
CA LYS A 7 -1.02 -2.89 -12.98
C LYS A 7 -0.82 -4.36 -13.39
N GLU A 8 0.03 -4.61 -14.38
CA GLU A 8 0.40 -5.97 -14.78
C GLU A 8 1.19 -6.69 -13.68
N LEU A 9 2.14 -6.00 -13.04
CA LEU A 9 2.87 -6.52 -11.89
C LEU A 9 1.92 -6.83 -10.72
N TRP A 10 0.92 -5.98 -10.46
CA TRP A 10 -0.12 -6.21 -9.46
C TRP A 10 -0.88 -7.52 -9.74
N ARG A 11 -1.37 -7.70 -10.96
CA ARG A 11 -2.07 -8.93 -11.37
C ARG A 11 -1.21 -10.19 -11.20
N LEU A 12 0.08 -10.06 -11.43
CA LEU A 12 1.03 -11.17 -11.27
C LEU A 12 1.28 -11.53 -9.80
N CYS A 13 1.24 -10.55 -8.91
CA CYS A 13 1.63 -10.70 -7.51
C CYS A 13 0.44 -10.91 -6.56
N PHE A 14 -0.74 -10.40 -6.90
CA PHE A 14 -1.94 -10.47 -6.06
C PHE A 14 -3.05 -11.27 -6.75
N ASN A 15 -3.79 -12.01 -5.94
CA ASN A 15 -4.94 -12.77 -6.43
C ASN A 15 -6.26 -11.98 -6.32
N ASP A 16 -6.18 -10.69 -6.61
CA ASP A 16 -7.34 -9.80 -6.61
C ASP A 16 -8.21 -10.03 -7.86
N SER A 17 -9.52 -9.79 -7.72
CA SER A 17 -10.41 -9.83 -8.88
C SER A 17 -10.07 -8.71 -9.88
N GLU A 18 -10.33 -8.95 -11.16
CA GLU A 18 -10.12 -7.93 -12.19
C GLU A 18 -10.94 -6.66 -11.90
N ALA A 19 -12.16 -6.81 -11.39
CA ALA A 19 -13.01 -5.68 -11.02
C ALA A 19 -12.39 -4.82 -9.92
N PHE A 20 -11.79 -5.44 -8.90
CA PHE A 20 -11.06 -4.72 -7.85
C PHE A 20 -9.82 -4.03 -8.41
N THR A 21 -9.03 -4.73 -9.21
CA THR A 21 -7.82 -4.16 -9.83
C THR A 21 -8.15 -2.94 -10.68
N GLU A 22 -9.18 -3.02 -11.53
CA GLU A 22 -9.66 -1.89 -12.33
C GLU A 22 -10.10 -0.71 -11.45
N LEU A 23 -10.89 -0.99 -10.41
CA LEU A 23 -11.37 0.02 -9.48
C LEU A 23 -10.19 0.73 -8.78
N TYR A 24 -9.23 -0.03 -8.26
CA TYR A 24 -8.05 0.51 -7.59
C TYR A 24 -7.23 1.40 -8.52
N PHE A 25 -6.88 0.90 -9.71
CA PHE A 25 -6.08 1.65 -10.67
C PHE A 25 -6.80 2.83 -11.31
N THR A 26 -8.13 2.84 -11.29
CA THR A 26 -8.93 3.98 -11.76
C THR A 26 -9.02 5.08 -10.70
N HIS A 27 -9.24 4.73 -9.42
CA HIS A 27 -9.63 5.68 -8.39
C HIS A 27 -8.58 5.93 -7.31
N ARG A 28 -7.66 5.00 -7.08
CA ARG A 28 -6.66 5.12 -5.99
C ARG A 28 -5.24 5.26 -6.49
N TYR A 29 -4.88 4.63 -7.58
CA TYR A 29 -3.53 4.73 -8.12
C TYR A 29 -3.19 6.17 -8.50
N ASN A 30 -2.02 6.64 -8.02
CA ASN A 30 -1.47 7.92 -8.39
C ASN A 30 0.05 7.79 -8.62
N ASN A 31 0.51 8.32 -9.76
CA ASN A 31 1.94 8.33 -10.09
C ASN A 31 2.79 9.10 -9.08
N GLU A 32 2.24 10.15 -8.47
CA GLU A 32 2.96 11.03 -7.52
C GLU A 32 3.34 10.31 -6.23
N VAL A 33 2.56 9.30 -5.83
CA VAL A 33 2.80 8.51 -4.61
C VAL A 33 3.34 7.11 -4.92
N ASN A 34 3.59 6.85 -6.19
CA ASN A 34 4.16 5.58 -6.62
C ASN A 34 5.68 5.58 -6.54
N ILE A 35 6.23 4.48 -6.10
CA ILE A 35 7.67 4.21 -6.11
C ILE A 35 7.87 2.86 -6.76
N CYS A 36 8.85 2.76 -7.66
CA CYS A 36 9.15 1.49 -8.33
C CYS A 36 10.64 1.34 -8.62
N ILE A 37 11.07 0.09 -8.73
CA ILE A 37 12.40 -0.30 -9.22
C ILE A 37 12.24 -0.95 -10.59
N GLN A 38 13.13 -0.62 -11.49
CA GLN A 38 13.20 -1.17 -12.85
C GLN A 38 14.44 -2.03 -13.05
N SER A 39 14.30 -3.02 -13.93
CA SER A 39 15.42 -3.73 -14.55
C SER A 39 15.31 -3.54 -16.07
N GLY A 40 16.21 -2.74 -16.63
CA GLY A 40 16.03 -2.25 -17.98
C GLY A 40 14.75 -1.40 -18.12
N GLU A 41 13.87 -1.76 -19.03
CA GLU A 41 12.59 -1.07 -19.25
C GLU A 41 11.42 -1.66 -18.45
N MET A 42 11.65 -2.75 -17.71
CA MET A 42 10.62 -3.47 -16.97
C MET A 42 10.55 -3.03 -15.51
N VAL A 43 9.36 -2.71 -15.01
CA VAL A 43 9.11 -2.52 -13.57
C VAL A 43 9.12 -3.88 -12.88
N ILE A 44 10.06 -4.08 -11.96
CA ILE A 44 10.25 -5.33 -11.23
C ILE A 44 9.75 -5.29 -9.79
N SER A 45 9.56 -4.11 -9.24
CA SER A 45 8.99 -3.93 -7.90
C SER A 45 8.30 -2.58 -7.82
N ALA A 46 7.19 -2.50 -7.11
CA ALA A 46 6.42 -1.26 -6.95
C ALA A 46 5.68 -1.23 -5.62
N MET A 47 5.36 -0.01 -5.16
CA MET A 47 4.44 0.28 -4.06
C MET A 47 3.85 1.68 -4.20
N GLN A 48 2.74 1.92 -3.51
CA GLN A 48 2.16 3.24 -3.32
C GLN A 48 2.37 3.70 -1.87
N THR A 49 2.78 4.94 -1.66
CA THR A 49 2.87 5.58 -0.35
C THR A 49 1.74 6.61 -0.21
N LEU A 50 0.54 6.09 0.05
CA LEU A 50 -0.67 6.90 0.08
C LEU A 50 -0.67 7.85 1.30
N PRO A 51 -0.91 9.16 1.13
CA PRO A 51 -1.11 10.05 2.27
C PRO A 51 -2.29 9.56 3.12
N TYR A 52 -2.03 9.33 4.40
CA TYR A 52 -3.03 8.83 5.35
C TYR A 52 -2.79 9.45 6.74
N PRO A 53 -3.08 10.76 6.91
CA PRO A 53 -2.77 11.46 8.13
C PRO A 53 -3.46 10.82 9.33
N MET A 54 -2.72 10.69 10.43
CA MET A 54 -3.19 10.11 11.68
C MET A 54 -3.43 11.21 12.71
N THR A 55 -4.53 11.11 13.45
CA THR A 55 -4.79 11.99 14.60
C THR A 55 -4.32 11.31 15.88
N PHE A 56 -3.47 11.99 16.64
CA PHE A 56 -3.00 11.54 17.94
C PHE A 56 -2.88 12.71 18.92
N CYS A 57 -3.49 12.60 20.10
CA CYS A 57 -3.52 13.65 21.11
C CYS A 57 -3.90 15.04 20.55
N ASN A 58 -4.97 15.08 19.76
CA ASN A 58 -5.48 16.29 19.07
C ASN A 58 -4.51 16.92 18.05
N ASN A 59 -3.45 16.24 17.67
CA ASN A 59 -2.53 16.67 16.64
C ASN A 59 -2.66 15.76 15.41
N THR A 60 -2.50 16.36 14.23
CA THR A 60 -2.41 15.59 12.98
C THR A 60 -0.96 15.26 12.69
N ILE A 61 -0.66 13.97 12.55
CA ILE A 61 0.66 13.45 12.23
C ILE A 61 0.69 13.08 10.75
N PRO A 62 1.60 13.67 9.95
CA PRO A 62 1.80 13.26 8.57
C PRO A 62 2.23 11.78 8.51
N THR A 63 1.35 10.95 7.98
CA THR A 63 1.53 9.50 7.89
C THR A 63 1.28 9.04 6.46
N ALA A 64 2.02 8.05 6.00
CA ALA A 64 1.78 7.39 4.73
C ALA A 64 1.39 5.91 4.93
N TYR A 65 0.41 5.45 4.19
CA TYR A 65 0.02 4.05 4.12
C TYR A 65 0.67 3.39 2.92
N VAL A 66 1.44 2.33 3.15
CA VAL A 66 2.04 1.52 2.07
C VAL A 66 1.00 0.56 1.53
N SER A 67 0.70 0.69 0.26
CA SER A 67 -0.27 -0.14 -0.45
C SER A 67 0.36 -0.79 -1.68
N GLY A 68 -0.05 -2.01 -1.99
CA GLY A 68 0.35 -2.72 -3.19
C GLY A 68 1.85 -2.98 -3.31
N ALA A 69 2.53 -3.19 -2.17
CA ALA A 69 3.95 -3.52 -2.17
C ALA A 69 4.18 -4.92 -2.77
N CYS A 70 4.80 -4.98 -3.94
CA CYS A 70 5.02 -6.22 -4.66
C CYS A 70 6.33 -6.23 -5.42
N THR A 71 6.86 -7.44 -5.63
CA THR A 71 8.06 -7.69 -6.44
C THR A 71 7.78 -8.86 -7.38
N HIS A 72 8.16 -8.69 -8.64
CA HIS A 72 8.05 -9.73 -9.66
C HIS A 72 8.64 -11.04 -9.16
N PRO A 73 7.96 -12.20 -9.35
CA PRO A 73 8.41 -13.48 -8.82
C PRO A 73 9.87 -13.82 -9.12
N ASP A 74 10.33 -13.57 -10.34
CA ASP A 74 11.72 -13.86 -10.76
C ASP A 74 12.77 -13.00 -10.04
N TYR A 75 12.37 -11.94 -9.36
CA TYR A 75 13.25 -11.00 -8.64
C TYR A 75 13.07 -11.05 -7.12
N GLN A 76 12.19 -11.91 -6.62
CA GLN A 76 12.02 -12.13 -5.18
C GLN A 76 13.27 -12.79 -4.57
N GLY A 77 13.45 -12.62 -3.25
CA GLY A 77 14.59 -13.17 -2.52
C GLY A 77 15.93 -12.48 -2.79
N ARG A 78 15.98 -11.45 -3.64
CA ARG A 78 17.21 -10.73 -4.03
C ARG A 78 17.36 -9.36 -3.34
N GLY A 79 16.54 -9.07 -2.34
CA GLY A 79 16.58 -7.79 -1.61
C GLY A 79 15.91 -6.60 -2.31
N VAL A 80 15.26 -6.80 -3.47
CA VAL A 80 14.63 -5.73 -4.27
C VAL A 80 13.58 -4.97 -3.45
N MET A 81 12.69 -5.66 -2.73
CA MET A 81 11.68 -5.00 -1.89
C MET A 81 12.30 -4.22 -0.73
N ARG A 82 13.39 -4.72 -0.16
CA ARG A 82 14.11 -3.99 0.91
C ARG A 82 14.71 -2.69 0.37
N GLU A 83 15.27 -2.72 -0.83
CA GLU A 83 15.77 -1.53 -1.51
C GLU A 83 14.63 -0.55 -1.81
N LEU A 84 13.49 -1.05 -2.31
CA LEU A 84 12.32 -0.24 -2.59
C LEU A 84 11.79 0.45 -1.32
N LEU A 85 11.71 -0.28 -0.19
CA LEU A 85 11.32 0.29 1.11
C LEU A 85 12.30 1.37 1.58
N SER A 86 13.61 1.16 1.40
CA SER A 86 14.63 2.15 1.75
C SER A 86 14.45 3.46 0.95
N GLN A 87 14.23 3.36 -0.34
CA GLN A 87 13.93 4.51 -1.20
C GLN A 87 12.61 5.19 -0.80
N ALA A 88 11.58 4.41 -0.46
CA ALA A 88 10.31 4.92 0.01
C ALA A 88 10.46 5.72 1.31
N PHE A 89 11.23 5.21 2.28
CA PHE A 89 11.49 5.92 3.53
C PHE A 89 12.23 7.24 3.30
N GLY A 90 13.26 7.24 2.47
CA GLY A 90 13.99 8.46 2.12
C GLY A 90 13.08 9.51 1.47
N ARG A 91 12.22 9.09 0.55
CA ARG A 91 11.25 9.97 -0.10
C ARG A 91 10.21 10.49 0.90
N MET A 92 9.60 9.64 1.71
CA MET A 92 8.64 10.04 2.73
C MET A 92 9.26 11.04 3.71
N GLN A 93 10.48 10.80 4.18
CA GLN A 93 11.21 11.73 5.05
C GLN A 93 11.40 13.09 4.39
N SER A 94 11.80 13.14 3.13
CA SER A 94 11.98 14.40 2.39
C SER A 94 10.67 15.18 2.20
N GLN A 95 9.54 14.51 2.26
CA GLN A 95 8.20 15.07 2.17
C GLN A 95 7.59 15.44 3.54
N GLY A 96 8.34 15.29 4.63
CA GLY A 96 7.87 15.58 5.99
C GLY A 96 6.92 14.53 6.57
N VAL A 97 6.84 13.34 5.97
CA VAL A 97 6.10 12.21 6.53
C VAL A 97 6.85 11.67 7.74
N LEU A 98 6.17 11.56 8.88
CA LEU A 98 6.76 11.15 10.14
C LEU A 98 6.59 9.66 10.44
N LEU A 99 5.51 9.06 9.94
CA LEU A 99 5.19 7.65 10.15
C LEU A 99 4.80 6.98 8.84
N SER A 100 5.18 5.72 8.72
CA SER A 100 4.69 4.84 7.66
C SER A 100 3.93 3.68 8.29
N THR A 101 2.77 3.35 7.73
CA THR A 101 1.92 2.26 8.19
C THR A 101 1.59 1.31 7.05
N LEU A 102 1.32 0.07 7.39
CA LEU A 102 0.82 -0.94 6.48
C LEU A 102 0.07 -2.03 7.24
N ILE A 103 -0.71 -2.82 6.53
CA ILE A 103 -1.33 -4.05 7.05
C ILE A 103 -0.70 -5.22 6.28
N PRO A 104 0.07 -6.09 6.97
CA PRO A 104 0.60 -7.29 6.34
C PRO A 104 -0.53 -8.22 5.87
N ALA A 105 -0.44 -8.75 4.65
CA ALA A 105 -1.46 -9.62 4.10
C ALA A 105 -1.48 -11.01 4.76
N THR A 106 -0.39 -11.43 5.37
CA THR A 106 -0.22 -12.75 6.00
C THR A 106 0.71 -12.65 7.21
N ASP A 107 0.58 -13.58 8.15
CA ASP A 107 1.31 -13.54 9.42
C ASP A 107 2.84 -13.54 9.26
N HIS A 108 3.37 -14.28 8.31
CA HIS A 108 4.83 -14.31 8.09
C HIS A 108 5.40 -12.98 7.59
N LEU A 109 4.58 -12.08 7.04
CA LEU A 109 5.02 -10.75 6.62
C LEU A 109 5.26 -9.79 7.79
N PHE A 110 4.73 -10.07 8.99
CA PHE A 110 5.08 -9.29 10.18
C PHE A 110 6.58 -9.34 10.47
N ASP A 111 7.18 -10.53 10.45
CA ASP A 111 8.62 -10.68 10.65
C ASP A 111 9.43 -10.06 9.52
N TYR A 112 8.92 -10.09 8.30
CA TYR A 112 9.54 -9.46 7.15
C TYR A 112 9.60 -7.94 7.32
N TYR A 113 8.48 -7.30 7.63
CA TYR A 113 8.42 -5.85 7.81
C TYR A 113 9.12 -5.38 9.08
N LYS A 114 9.13 -6.18 10.13
CA LYS A 114 9.90 -5.89 11.35
C LYS A 114 11.40 -5.71 11.07
N LYS A 115 11.97 -6.49 10.15
CA LYS A 115 13.37 -6.34 9.71
C LYS A 115 13.63 -5.03 8.98
N SER A 116 12.58 -4.38 8.48
CA SER A 116 12.62 -3.07 7.81
C SER A 116 12.25 -1.91 8.73
N GLY A 117 12.11 -2.14 10.05
CA GLY A 117 11.85 -1.11 11.05
C GLY A 117 10.38 -0.93 11.44
N TYR A 118 9.46 -1.73 10.90
CA TYR A 118 8.06 -1.72 11.34
C TYR A 118 7.87 -2.44 12.67
N ALA A 119 6.89 -2.00 13.44
CA ALA A 119 6.43 -2.66 14.65
C ALA A 119 4.91 -2.83 14.62
N ALA A 120 4.42 -3.95 15.13
CA ALA A 120 2.98 -4.15 15.33
C ALA A 120 2.56 -3.34 16.56
N VAL A 121 1.84 -2.24 16.34
CA VAL A 121 1.44 -1.28 17.38
C VAL A 121 -0.05 -1.00 17.41
N PHE A 122 -0.77 -1.38 16.35
CA PHE A 122 -2.21 -1.17 16.24
C PHE A 122 -2.92 -2.47 15.89
N ASP A 123 -4.08 -2.66 16.48
CA ASP A 123 -5.05 -3.62 16.02
C ASP A 123 -5.92 -3.00 14.92
N TYR A 124 -6.51 -3.84 14.08
CA TYR A 124 -7.50 -3.41 13.09
C TYR A 124 -8.78 -4.21 13.26
N MET A 125 -9.89 -3.56 12.98
CA MET A 125 -11.20 -4.19 12.99
C MET A 125 -11.63 -4.48 11.56
N VAL A 126 -12.14 -5.70 11.34
CA VAL A 126 -12.78 -6.07 10.07
C VAL A 126 -14.27 -6.10 10.29
N GLU A 127 -15.00 -5.28 9.56
CA GLU A 127 -16.45 -5.29 9.53
C GLU A 127 -16.94 -5.91 8.22
N THR A 128 -17.78 -6.92 8.32
CA THR A 128 -18.40 -7.55 7.15
C THR A 128 -19.77 -6.92 6.93
N LEU A 129 -19.92 -6.20 5.84
CA LEU A 129 -21.21 -5.65 5.41
C LEU A 129 -21.94 -6.70 4.57
N LEU A 130 -23.17 -7.01 4.94
CA LEU A 130 -24.05 -7.83 4.13
C LEU A 130 -24.74 -6.97 3.06
N PRO A 131 -25.17 -7.56 1.92
CA PRO A 131 -25.85 -6.80 0.87
C PRO A 131 -27.09 -6.02 1.36
N GLU A 132 -27.79 -6.52 2.37
CA GLU A 132 -28.90 -5.86 3.04
C GLU A 132 -28.50 -4.60 3.80
N ASP A 133 -27.26 -4.54 4.35
CA ASP A 133 -26.74 -3.36 5.04
C ASP A 133 -26.49 -2.21 4.07
N LEU A 134 -26.25 -2.51 2.78
CA LEU A 134 -26.03 -1.54 1.72
C LEU A 134 -27.33 -0.89 1.22
N SER A 135 -28.48 -1.51 1.48
CA SER A 135 -29.79 -0.98 1.08
C SER A 135 -30.24 0.25 1.89
N TYR A 136 -29.67 0.45 3.07
CA TYR A 136 -29.91 1.62 3.93
C TYR A 136 -28.99 2.82 3.63
N GLY A 137 -28.09 2.71 2.69
CA GLY A 137 -26.96 3.62 2.47
C GLY A 137 -27.25 4.91 1.69
N LYS A 138 -28.42 5.53 1.83
CA LYS A 138 -28.63 6.93 1.38
C LYS A 138 -28.66 7.96 2.49
N LYS A 139 -28.52 7.57 3.76
CA LYS A 139 -28.43 8.50 4.89
C LYS A 139 -27.35 8.01 5.84
N ASP A 140 -26.37 8.87 6.06
CA ASP A 140 -25.46 8.85 7.21
C ASP A 140 -24.26 7.89 7.21
N LEU A 141 -23.62 7.59 6.09
CA LEU A 141 -22.21 7.20 6.11
C LEU A 141 -21.37 8.44 6.43
N LYS A 142 -21.26 8.81 7.71
CA LYS A 142 -20.17 9.65 8.19
C LYS A 142 -18.94 8.77 8.27
N ILE A 143 -18.08 8.86 7.26
CA ILE A 143 -16.71 8.35 7.34
C ILE A 143 -15.99 9.30 8.30
N THR A 144 -15.82 8.87 9.53
CA THR A 144 -14.93 9.51 10.50
C THR A 144 -13.51 9.04 10.28
#